data_735a2fa25c26be4d5151701fdfa8a682
#
_entry.id   735a2fa25c26be4d5151701fdfa8a682
#
_cell.length_a   1.000
_cell.length_b   1.000
_cell.length_c   1.000
_cell.angle_alpha   90.00
_cell.angle_beta   90.00
_cell.angle_gamma   90.00
#
_symmetry.space_group_name_H-M   'P 1'
#
loop_
_entity.id
_entity.type
_entity.pdbx_description
1 polymer ?
#
loop_
_entity_poly.entity_id
_entity_poly.type
_entity_poly.pdbx_seq_one_letter_code
_entity_poly.pdbx_strand_id
1 'polypeptide(L)'
;VSDGLHDGFGSVEPGGDFAAYEPRTRKTPDVDLATFVEWLPRLGTVLWLHRPRRDQMFPRARLTGRGVLLLEHPDMAAFADATAILAQSAVTPHGPREWLDIDAGAHTIARLYLLPDTDYLAWDAMRAALHGHAIPPEPRRWQAHRSFMRCAFARARRAWQARVVRLPLLRLPCLQVLGAREAEQVSALGRQLANTIIADEYARAV
;
A
#
# COMPACT_ATOMS: atom_id res chain seq x y z
N VAL A 1 11.73 -14.74 72.24
CA VAL A 1 10.78 -15.16 71.18
C VAL A 1 10.61 -13.98 70.25
N SER A 2 11.31 -13.98 69.11
CA SER A 2 11.23 -12.93 68.08
C SER A 2 11.22 -13.63 66.78
N ASP A 3 10.10 -13.68 66.12
CA ASP A 3 9.94 -14.15 64.79
C ASP A 3 10.22 -13.01 63.83
N GLY A 4 11.27 -13.19 63.00
CA GLY A 4 11.61 -12.31 61.91
C GLY A 4 10.95 -12.77 60.59
N LEU A 5 10.02 -11.97 60.10
CA LEU A 5 9.48 -12.10 58.77
C LEU A 5 10.46 -11.46 57.77
N HIS A 6 11.08 -12.28 56.93
CA HIS A 6 11.84 -11.87 55.76
C HIS A 6 10.87 -11.76 54.57
N ASP A 7 10.50 -10.54 54.21
CA ASP A 7 9.87 -10.25 52.92
C ASP A 7 10.93 -10.30 51.81
N GLY A 8 10.86 -11.37 51.01
CA GLY A 8 11.62 -11.52 49.79
C GLY A 8 10.97 -10.77 48.65
N PHE A 9 11.39 -9.53 48.41
CA PHE A 9 11.09 -8.82 47.14
C PHE A 9 11.90 -9.45 46.02
N GLY A 10 11.26 -10.30 45.23
CA GLY A 10 11.80 -10.82 44.00
C GLY A 10 11.90 -9.70 42.97
N SER A 11 13.12 -9.30 42.65
CA SER A 11 13.44 -8.41 41.53
C SER A 11 13.07 -9.09 40.23
N VAL A 12 12.00 -8.64 39.58
CA VAL A 12 11.66 -9.03 38.22
C VAL A 12 12.58 -8.25 37.31
N GLU A 13 13.57 -8.94 36.76
CA GLU A 13 14.43 -8.45 35.68
C GLU A 13 13.57 -8.20 34.42
N PRO A 14 13.61 -7.00 33.80
CA PRO A 14 12.96 -6.77 32.53
C PRO A 14 13.90 -7.25 31.40
N GLY A 15 14.10 -8.55 31.31
CA GLY A 15 14.77 -9.18 30.18
C GLY A 15 13.81 -9.37 29.03
N GLY A 16 13.30 -8.29 28.43
CA GLY A 16 12.59 -8.32 27.16
C GLY A 16 13.60 -8.14 26.04
N ASP A 17 14.01 -9.23 25.40
CA ASP A 17 14.69 -9.22 24.11
C ASP A 17 13.90 -8.41 23.11
N PHE A 18 14.21 -7.13 23.00
CA PHE A 18 13.85 -6.33 21.83
C PHE A 18 14.68 -6.87 20.64
N ALA A 19 14.21 -7.95 20.04
CA ALA A 19 14.70 -8.38 18.76
C ALA A 19 14.68 -7.18 17.81
N ALA A 20 15.85 -6.60 17.59
CA ALA A 20 16.06 -5.53 16.64
C ALA A 20 15.45 -6.00 15.31
N TYR A 21 14.48 -5.24 14.81
CA TYR A 21 13.92 -5.44 13.48
C TYR A 21 15.03 -5.17 12.48
N GLU A 22 15.75 -6.19 12.10
CA GLU A 22 16.62 -6.14 10.94
C GLU A 22 15.74 -5.93 9.71
N PRO A 23 15.91 -4.81 8.98
CA PRO A 23 15.26 -4.65 7.70
C PRO A 23 15.81 -5.75 6.77
N ARG A 24 15.05 -6.80 6.59
CA ARG A 24 15.35 -7.79 5.56
C ARG A 24 15.37 -7.06 4.24
N THR A 25 16.56 -6.77 3.77
CA THR A 25 16.84 -6.31 2.41
C THR A 25 16.51 -7.49 1.48
N ARG A 26 15.22 -7.72 1.26
CA ARG A 26 14.77 -8.56 0.16
C ARG A 26 15.15 -7.80 -1.09
N LYS A 27 16.11 -8.30 -1.82
CA LYS A 27 16.37 -7.93 -3.19
C LYS A 27 15.07 -8.28 -3.94
N THR A 28 14.18 -7.32 -4.05
CA THR A 28 12.90 -7.45 -4.75
C THR A 28 13.22 -7.69 -6.20
N PRO A 29 12.65 -8.71 -6.85
CA PRO A 29 12.78 -8.87 -8.28
C PRO A 29 12.31 -7.57 -8.94
N ASP A 30 13.04 -7.13 -9.95
CA ASP A 30 12.70 -5.96 -10.74
C ASP A 30 11.26 -6.13 -11.23
N VAL A 31 10.35 -5.32 -10.66
CA VAL A 31 8.92 -5.48 -10.98
C VAL A 31 8.75 -5.06 -12.43
N ASP A 32 8.28 -5.97 -13.25
CA ASP A 32 7.85 -5.61 -14.60
C ASP A 32 6.62 -4.68 -14.52
N LEU A 33 6.94 -3.40 -14.35
CA LEU A 33 5.93 -2.35 -14.26
C LEU A 33 5.02 -2.35 -15.50
N ALA A 34 5.56 -2.71 -16.67
CA ALA A 34 4.78 -2.78 -17.91
C ALA A 34 3.67 -3.84 -17.79
N THR A 35 4.01 -5.01 -17.27
CA THR A 35 3.01 -6.05 -17.02
C THR A 35 2.02 -5.62 -15.93
N PHE A 36 2.49 -5.00 -14.86
CA PHE A 36 1.60 -4.54 -13.78
C PHE A 36 0.54 -3.54 -14.27
N VAL A 37 0.95 -2.50 -15.00
CA VAL A 37 0.01 -1.46 -15.45
C VAL A 37 -1.05 -1.99 -16.42
N GLU A 38 -0.81 -3.11 -17.07
CA GLU A 38 -1.78 -3.76 -17.95
C GLU A 38 -2.97 -4.38 -17.20
N TRP A 39 -2.78 -4.72 -15.93
CA TRP A 39 -3.85 -5.23 -15.07
C TRP A 39 -4.74 -4.13 -14.52
N LEU A 40 -4.22 -2.91 -14.32
CA LEU A 40 -4.93 -1.83 -13.65
C LEU A 40 -6.31 -1.52 -14.23
N PRO A 41 -6.52 -1.46 -15.56
CA PRO A 41 -7.86 -1.21 -16.11
C PRO A 41 -8.88 -2.30 -15.82
N ARG A 42 -8.40 -3.53 -15.60
CA ARG A 42 -9.26 -4.69 -15.35
C ARG A 42 -9.76 -4.74 -13.91
N LEU A 43 -9.07 -4.06 -12.99
CA LEU A 43 -9.45 -4.05 -11.57
C LEU A 43 -10.78 -3.31 -11.34
N GLY A 44 -11.21 -2.45 -12.26
CA GLY A 44 -12.40 -1.63 -12.05
C GLY A 44 -12.14 -0.52 -11.04
N THR A 45 -12.98 -0.44 -10.01
CA THR A 45 -12.90 0.60 -8.98
C THR A 45 -11.98 0.17 -7.83
N VAL A 46 -11.03 1.04 -7.49
CA VAL A 46 -10.04 0.80 -6.41
C VAL A 46 -9.89 2.07 -5.56
N LEU A 47 -9.41 1.91 -4.33
CA LEU A 47 -9.01 3.05 -3.51
C LEU A 47 -7.50 3.27 -3.68
N TRP A 48 -7.14 4.43 -4.19
CA TRP A 48 -5.77 4.86 -4.41
C TRP A 48 -5.32 5.83 -3.33
N LEU A 49 -4.27 5.47 -2.59
CA LEU A 49 -3.60 6.33 -1.64
C LEU A 49 -2.21 6.67 -2.16
N HIS A 50 -1.84 7.95 -2.16
CA HIS A 50 -0.51 8.37 -2.57
C HIS A 50 -0.02 9.56 -1.73
N ARG A 51 1.28 9.78 -1.76
CA ARG A 51 1.89 10.96 -1.14
C ARG A 51 2.07 12.05 -2.18
N PRO A 52 1.39 13.20 -2.06
CA PRO A 52 1.55 14.28 -3.03
C PRO A 52 2.98 14.79 -3.00
N ARG A 53 3.57 14.97 -4.16
CA ARG A 53 4.89 15.56 -4.35
C ARG A 53 4.71 16.94 -4.96
N ARG A 54 5.13 18.00 -4.25
CA ARG A 54 4.92 19.39 -4.67
C ARG A 54 5.87 19.85 -5.79
N ASP A 55 6.99 19.16 -5.99
CA ASP A 55 8.11 19.67 -6.79
C ASP A 55 8.34 18.89 -8.09
N GLN A 56 7.31 18.20 -8.59
CA GLN A 56 7.49 17.38 -9.79
C GLN A 56 6.83 18.03 -11.00
N MET A 57 7.65 18.23 -12.05
CA MET A 57 7.14 18.54 -13.39
C MET A 57 6.22 17.40 -13.87
N PHE A 58 5.11 17.76 -14.46
CA PHE A 58 4.12 16.85 -14.99
C PHE A 58 3.84 17.21 -16.48
N PRO A 59 3.58 16.27 -17.40
CA PRO A 59 3.47 14.82 -17.22
C PRO A 59 4.82 14.12 -16.98
N ARG A 60 4.78 12.91 -16.39
CA ARG A 60 5.96 12.07 -16.19
C ARG A 60 5.94 10.87 -17.13
N ALA A 61 7.12 10.47 -17.55
CA ALA A 61 7.31 9.29 -18.37
C ALA A 61 8.34 8.36 -17.73
N ARG A 62 8.18 7.06 -17.94
CA ARG A 62 9.13 6.02 -17.55
C ARG A 62 9.35 5.05 -18.70
N LEU A 63 10.60 4.73 -18.97
CA LEU A 63 10.93 3.66 -19.90
C LEU A 63 10.63 2.30 -19.24
N THR A 64 9.94 1.44 -19.97
CA THR A 64 9.60 0.08 -19.57
C THR A 64 10.04 -0.91 -20.64
N GLY A 65 10.00 -2.21 -20.35
CA GLY A 65 10.29 -3.25 -21.33
C GLY A 65 9.37 -3.25 -22.57
N ARG A 66 8.25 -2.50 -22.53
CA ARG A 66 7.27 -2.38 -23.63
C ARG A 66 7.20 -0.99 -24.25
N GLY A 67 8.19 -0.14 -23.99
CA GLY A 67 8.26 1.23 -24.48
C GLY A 67 8.11 2.26 -23.38
N VAL A 68 7.52 3.41 -23.72
CA VAL A 68 7.34 4.52 -22.78
C VAL A 68 6.00 4.41 -22.07
N LEU A 69 6.01 4.42 -20.74
CA LEU A 69 4.82 4.62 -19.92
C LEU A 69 4.70 6.11 -19.60
N LEU A 70 3.68 6.75 -20.13
CA LEU A 70 3.31 8.13 -19.80
C LEU A 70 2.26 8.13 -18.69
N LEU A 71 2.48 8.93 -17.67
CA LEU A 71 1.56 9.13 -16.55
C LEU A 71 0.81 10.44 -16.79
N GLU A 72 -0.48 10.33 -17.07
CA GLU A 72 -1.32 11.46 -17.47
C GLU A 72 -1.78 12.30 -16.26
N HIS A 73 -1.78 11.72 -15.06
CA HIS A 73 -2.31 12.39 -13.87
C HIS A 73 -1.26 12.47 -12.75
N PRO A 74 -1.16 13.61 -12.03
CA PRO A 74 -0.21 13.79 -10.93
C PRO A 74 -0.28 12.71 -9.87
N ASP A 75 -1.47 12.21 -9.56
CA ASP A 75 -1.67 11.14 -8.57
C ASP A 75 -0.96 9.84 -8.98
N MET A 76 -0.72 9.63 -10.28
CA MET A 76 -0.02 8.46 -10.81
C MET A 76 1.51 8.62 -10.81
N ALA A 77 2.03 9.79 -10.42
CA ALA A 77 3.47 10.08 -10.42
C ALA A 77 4.28 9.04 -9.62
N ALA A 78 3.67 8.39 -8.64
CA ALA A 78 4.28 7.32 -7.87
C ALA A 78 4.81 6.17 -8.75
N PHE A 79 4.14 5.85 -9.86
CA PHE A 79 4.58 4.77 -10.75
C PHE A 79 5.89 5.08 -11.47
N ALA A 80 6.23 6.36 -11.66
CA ALA A 80 7.52 6.71 -12.26
C ALA A 80 8.71 6.30 -11.39
N ASP A 81 8.54 6.36 -10.07
CA ASP A 81 9.58 6.08 -9.09
C ASP A 81 9.47 4.69 -8.46
N ALA A 82 8.47 3.90 -8.85
CA ALA A 82 8.24 2.57 -8.30
C ALA A 82 9.41 1.64 -8.56
N THR A 83 9.99 1.07 -7.50
CA THR A 83 11.05 0.05 -7.57
C THR A 83 10.54 -1.33 -7.17
N ALA A 84 9.43 -1.39 -6.42
CA ALA A 84 8.80 -2.63 -6.03
C ALA A 84 7.29 -2.46 -5.89
N ILE A 85 6.55 -3.54 -6.13
CA ILE A 85 5.11 -3.64 -5.89
C ILE A 85 4.88 -4.91 -5.07
N LEU A 86 4.31 -4.74 -3.89
CA LEU A 86 4.17 -5.81 -2.90
C LEU A 86 2.70 -6.01 -2.54
N ALA A 87 2.17 -7.21 -2.79
CA ALA A 87 0.84 -7.56 -2.31
C ALA A 87 0.88 -7.78 -0.80
N GLN A 88 -0.10 -7.21 -0.13
CA GLN A 88 -0.27 -7.25 1.31
C GLN A 88 -1.69 -7.67 1.65
N SER A 89 -1.83 -8.32 2.80
CA SER A 89 -3.14 -8.61 3.39
C SER A 89 -3.06 -8.48 4.90
N ALA A 90 -4.15 -8.09 5.53
CA ALA A 90 -4.27 -8.05 6.99
C ALA A 90 -5.71 -8.26 7.42
N VAL A 91 -5.89 -8.86 8.59
CA VAL A 91 -7.18 -8.87 9.28
C VAL A 91 -7.21 -7.67 10.22
N THR A 92 -8.17 -6.77 10.01
CA THR A 92 -8.38 -5.57 10.82
C THR A 92 -9.63 -5.74 11.69
N PRO A 93 -9.87 -4.86 12.68
CA PRO A 93 -11.14 -4.85 13.43
C PRO A 93 -12.38 -4.67 12.54
N HIS A 94 -12.18 -4.11 11.33
CA HIS A 94 -13.24 -3.85 10.35
C HIS A 94 -13.30 -4.93 9.24
N GLY A 95 -12.62 -6.06 9.43
CA GLY A 95 -12.59 -7.17 8.49
C GLY A 95 -11.26 -7.31 7.74
N PRO A 96 -11.19 -8.32 6.85
CA PRO A 96 -10.00 -8.54 6.03
C PRO A 96 -9.79 -7.40 5.04
N ARG A 97 -8.52 -7.08 4.77
CA ARG A 97 -8.11 -6.07 3.79
C ARG A 97 -6.98 -6.60 2.95
N GLU A 98 -7.02 -6.27 1.68
CA GLU A 98 -5.95 -6.54 0.74
C GLU A 98 -5.54 -5.25 0.03
N TRP A 99 -4.24 -5.09 -0.20
CA TRP A 99 -3.72 -3.94 -0.92
C TRP A 99 -2.37 -4.25 -1.57
N LEU A 100 -1.95 -3.36 -2.46
CA LEU A 100 -0.59 -3.33 -2.99
C LEU A 100 0.15 -2.14 -2.39
N ASP A 101 1.33 -2.37 -1.83
CA ASP A 101 2.29 -1.32 -1.52
C ASP A 101 3.13 -1.06 -2.77
N ILE A 102 3.26 0.21 -3.16
CA ILE A 102 4.14 0.67 -4.23
C ILE A 102 5.29 1.40 -3.58
N ASP A 103 6.47 0.82 -3.69
CA ASP A 103 7.66 1.28 -3.00
C ASP A 103 8.64 1.97 -3.95
N ALA A 104 9.32 3.01 -3.44
CA ALA A 104 10.50 3.61 -4.04
C ALA A 104 11.67 3.42 -3.06
N GLY A 105 12.57 2.50 -3.36
CA GLY A 105 13.61 2.07 -2.44
C GLY A 105 13.01 1.46 -1.16
N ALA A 106 13.35 2.04 -0.01
CA ALA A 106 12.87 1.56 1.30
C ALA A 106 11.53 2.17 1.76
N HIS A 107 10.88 2.98 0.91
CA HIS A 107 9.71 3.76 1.33
C HIS A 107 8.48 3.45 0.48
N THR A 108 7.36 3.15 1.13
CA THR A 108 6.06 3.08 0.46
C THR A 108 5.62 4.49 0.08
N ILE A 109 5.40 4.70 -1.21
CA ILE A 109 5.02 5.99 -1.81
C ILE A 109 3.56 6.04 -2.24
N ALA A 110 2.96 4.89 -2.51
CA ALA A 110 1.54 4.77 -2.80
C ALA A 110 1.00 3.41 -2.36
N ARG A 111 -0.34 3.32 -2.24
CA ARG A 111 -1.08 2.10 -1.94
C ARG A 111 -2.31 2.00 -2.82
N LEU A 112 -2.61 0.80 -3.26
CA LEU A 112 -3.82 0.49 -4.00
C LEU A 112 -4.60 -0.56 -3.22
N TYR A 113 -5.77 -0.17 -2.71
CA TYR A 113 -6.63 -1.04 -1.90
C TYR A 113 -7.74 -1.66 -2.72
N LEU A 114 -7.98 -2.92 -2.47
CA LEU A 114 -9.14 -3.66 -2.94
C LEU A 114 -10.39 -3.12 -2.27
N LEU A 115 -11.44 -2.87 -3.06
CA LEU A 115 -12.79 -2.49 -2.60
C LEU A 115 -13.81 -3.57 -3.01
N PRO A 116 -15.01 -3.58 -2.42
CA PRO A 116 -16.11 -4.45 -2.89
C PRO A 116 -16.47 -4.26 -4.37
N ASP A 117 -16.16 -3.10 -4.92
CA ASP A 117 -16.41 -2.73 -6.33
C ASP A 117 -15.24 -3.11 -7.28
N THR A 118 -14.18 -3.69 -6.73
CA THR A 118 -13.02 -4.17 -7.51
C THR A 118 -13.34 -5.54 -8.10
N ASP A 119 -12.84 -5.82 -9.31
CA ASP A 119 -12.89 -7.15 -9.89
C ASP A 119 -11.90 -8.08 -9.18
N TYR A 120 -12.42 -8.97 -8.34
CA TYR A 120 -11.63 -9.90 -7.55
C TYR A 120 -10.87 -10.92 -8.41
N LEU A 121 -11.45 -11.36 -9.54
CA LEU A 121 -10.77 -12.29 -10.44
C LEU A 121 -9.58 -11.65 -11.11
N ALA A 122 -9.75 -10.41 -11.56
CA ALA A 122 -8.64 -9.62 -12.12
C ALA A 122 -7.57 -9.34 -11.07
N TRP A 123 -7.97 -9.08 -9.81
CA TRP A 123 -7.05 -8.88 -8.69
C TRP A 123 -6.20 -10.13 -8.42
N ASP A 124 -6.82 -11.30 -8.31
CA ASP A 124 -6.11 -12.55 -8.05
C ASP A 124 -5.19 -12.93 -9.23
N ALA A 125 -5.65 -12.76 -10.46
CA ALA A 125 -4.84 -13.01 -11.65
C ALA A 125 -3.61 -12.06 -11.71
N MET A 126 -3.80 -10.79 -11.38
CA MET A 126 -2.71 -9.81 -11.27
C MET A 126 -1.69 -10.23 -10.19
N ARG A 127 -2.17 -10.60 -9.00
CA ARG A 127 -1.30 -11.08 -7.92
C ARG A 127 -0.50 -12.30 -8.34
N ALA A 128 -1.13 -13.26 -8.98
CA ALA A 128 -0.45 -14.45 -9.50
C ALA A 128 0.62 -14.10 -10.54
N ALA A 129 0.34 -13.15 -11.43
CA ALA A 129 1.29 -12.68 -12.44
C ALA A 129 2.49 -11.94 -11.82
N LEU A 130 2.27 -11.17 -10.75
CA LEU A 130 3.34 -10.42 -10.06
C LEU A 130 4.21 -11.32 -9.19
N HIS A 131 3.68 -12.39 -8.64
CA HIS A 131 4.39 -13.19 -7.63
C HIS A 131 5.08 -14.42 -8.19
N GLY A 132 4.82 -14.81 -9.46
CA GLY A 132 5.42 -15.95 -10.14
C GLY A 132 5.92 -17.05 -9.19
N HIS A 133 5.12 -17.90 -8.60
CA HIS A 133 5.48 -18.96 -7.63
C HIS A 133 5.92 -18.50 -6.22
N ALA A 134 5.75 -17.24 -5.83
CA ALA A 134 6.01 -16.83 -4.45
C ALA A 134 4.90 -17.35 -3.52
N ILE A 135 5.31 -17.95 -2.41
CA ILE A 135 4.44 -18.36 -1.31
C ILE A 135 3.54 -17.19 -0.90
N PRO A 136 2.22 -17.39 -0.74
CA PRO A 136 1.33 -16.33 -0.30
C PRO A 136 1.89 -15.66 0.96
N PRO A 137 1.92 -14.32 1.05
CA PRO A 137 2.37 -13.68 2.27
C PRO A 137 1.46 -14.12 3.40
N GLU A 138 2.02 -14.61 4.49
CA GLU A 138 1.24 -14.90 5.69
C GLU A 138 0.44 -13.66 6.09
N PRO A 139 -0.86 -13.82 6.43
CA PRO A 139 -1.68 -12.69 6.85
C PRO A 139 -1.02 -12.02 8.07
N ARG A 140 -0.55 -10.81 7.90
CA ARG A 140 0.05 -10.05 8.99
C ARG A 140 -1.06 -9.67 9.96
N ARG A 141 -1.02 -10.19 11.18
CA ARG A 141 -1.89 -9.72 12.26
C ARG A 141 -1.62 -8.23 12.47
N TRP A 142 -2.66 -7.44 12.32
CA TRP A 142 -2.59 -5.99 12.58
C TRP A 142 -2.25 -5.77 14.05
N GLN A 143 -1.09 -5.18 14.33
CA GLN A 143 -0.70 -4.86 15.71
C GLN A 143 -1.13 -3.42 16.00
N ALA A 144 -2.07 -3.26 16.93
CA ALA A 144 -2.59 -1.96 17.37
C ALA A 144 -1.48 -0.99 17.86
N HIS A 145 -0.35 -1.52 18.32
CA HIS A 145 0.80 -0.71 18.75
C HIS A 145 1.42 0.20 17.69
N ARG A 146 1.25 -0.11 16.40
CA ARG A 146 1.73 0.78 15.33
C ARG A 146 0.90 2.06 15.17
N SER A 147 -0.35 2.08 15.64
CA SER A 147 -1.22 3.25 15.53
C SER A 147 -0.73 4.43 16.37
N PHE A 148 -0.29 4.20 17.61
CA PHE A 148 0.11 5.30 18.49
C PHE A 148 1.39 6.02 18.03
N MET A 149 2.40 5.26 17.60
CA MET A 149 3.64 5.85 17.09
C MET A 149 3.42 6.53 15.72
N ARG A 150 2.50 6.04 14.89
CA ARG A 150 2.13 6.69 13.65
C ARG A 150 1.46 8.06 13.87
N CYS A 151 0.62 8.22 14.88
CA CYS A 151 -0.01 9.50 15.21
C CYS A 151 1.00 10.59 15.58
N ALA A 152 2.05 10.25 16.34
CA ALA A 152 3.07 11.22 16.74
C ALA A 152 3.91 11.69 15.55
N PHE A 153 4.18 10.80 14.58
CA PHE A 153 4.97 11.11 13.38
C PHE A 153 4.12 11.60 12.19
N ALA A 154 2.80 11.38 12.19
CA ALA A 154 1.92 11.78 11.09
C ALA A 154 1.81 13.31 10.95
N ARG A 155 1.99 14.06 12.04
CA ARG A 155 1.98 15.54 12.00
C ARG A 155 3.17 16.15 11.25
N ALA A 156 4.28 15.41 11.14
CA ALA A 156 5.51 15.90 10.46
C ALA A 156 5.67 15.36 9.03
N ARG A 157 4.86 14.39 8.60
CA ARG A 157 4.95 13.78 7.27
C ARG A 157 3.80 14.25 6.39
N ARG A 158 4.09 14.55 5.12
CA ARG A 158 3.09 14.88 4.09
C ARG A 158 1.93 13.89 4.19
N ALA A 159 0.73 14.41 4.46
CA ALA A 159 -0.47 13.58 4.61
C ALA A 159 -0.70 12.76 3.32
N TRP A 160 -1.10 11.52 3.47
CA TRP A 160 -1.59 10.72 2.35
C TRP A 160 -2.82 11.38 1.75
N GLN A 161 -2.92 11.36 0.43
CA GLN A 161 -4.14 11.69 -0.29
C GLN A 161 -4.79 10.39 -0.76
N ALA A 162 -6.12 10.35 -0.73
CA ALA A 162 -6.90 9.16 -1.04
C ALA A 162 -8.01 9.51 -2.03
N ARG A 163 -8.16 8.71 -3.07
CA ARG A 163 -9.24 8.83 -4.07
C ARG A 163 -9.75 7.46 -4.46
N VAL A 164 -11.05 7.36 -4.69
CA VAL A 164 -11.65 6.18 -5.29
C VAL A 164 -11.63 6.38 -6.81
N VAL A 165 -10.85 5.55 -7.50
CA VAL A 165 -10.53 5.77 -8.92
C VAL A 165 -10.68 4.52 -9.76
N ARG A 166 -10.78 4.72 -11.08
CA ARG A 166 -10.47 3.75 -12.14
C ARG A 166 -9.19 4.18 -12.81
N LEU A 167 -8.40 3.19 -13.24
CA LEU A 167 -7.08 3.40 -13.80
C LEU A 167 -7.05 2.96 -15.28
N PRO A 168 -7.57 3.79 -16.21
CA PRO A 168 -7.56 3.47 -17.63
C PRO A 168 -6.14 3.48 -18.19
N LEU A 169 -5.86 2.56 -19.11
CA LEU A 169 -4.62 2.46 -19.85
C LEU A 169 -4.90 2.55 -21.35
N LEU A 170 -4.42 3.61 -21.98
CA LEU A 170 -4.39 3.71 -23.44
C LEU A 170 -3.10 3.06 -23.96
N ARG A 171 -3.23 2.19 -24.96
CA ARG A 171 -2.11 1.52 -25.59
C ARG A 171 -1.92 2.02 -27.02
N LEU A 172 -0.74 2.52 -27.29
CA LEU A 172 -0.27 2.90 -28.62
C LEU A 172 1.02 2.13 -28.94
N PRO A 173 1.45 2.04 -30.19
CA PRO A 173 2.74 1.47 -30.51
C PRO A 173 3.87 2.15 -29.72
N CYS A 174 4.62 1.39 -28.93
CA CYS A 174 5.74 1.86 -28.08
C CYS A 174 5.36 2.90 -27.01
N LEU A 175 4.06 3.17 -26.77
CA LEU A 175 3.59 4.14 -25.78
C LEU A 175 2.36 3.59 -25.03
N GLN A 176 2.43 3.59 -23.72
CA GLN A 176 1.30 3.34 -22.83
C GLN A 176 0.99 4.62 -22.06
N VAL A 177 -0.29 5.00 -21.96
CA VAL A 177 -0.71 6.18 -21.22
C VAL A 177 -1.60 5.73 -20.08
N LEU A 178 -1.13 5.87 -18.83
CA LEU A 178 -1.88 5.54 -17.64
C LEU A 178 -2.54 6.80 -17.09
N GLY A 179 -3.87 6.76 -17.04
CA GLY A 179 -4.70 7.80 -16.45
C GLY A 179 -5.25 7.43 -15.09
N ALA A 180 -5.88 8.41 -14.44
CA ALA A 180 -6.72 8.21 -13.27
C ALA A 180 -8.03 8.96 -13.50
N ARG A 181 -9.16 8.27 -13.32
CA ARG A 181 -10.49 8.86 -13.39
C ARG A 181 -11.24 8.56 -12.10
N GLU A 182 -11.96 9.54 -11.60
CA GLU A 182 -12.85 9.31 -10.46
C GLU A 182 -13.86 8.22 -10.79
N ALA A 183 -14.15 7.34 -9.83
CA ALA A 183 -15.12 6.29 -10.02
C ALA A 183 -16.53 6.87 -9.89
N GLU A 184 -17.27 6.95 -11.01
CA GLU A 184 -18.61 7.52 -11.08
C GLU A 184 -19.62 6.73 -10.22
N GLN A 185 -19.44 5.41 -10.15
CA GLN A 185 -20.32 4.53 -9.42
C GLN A 185 -19.51 3.72 -8.40
N VAL A 186 -19.80 3.97 -7.13
CA VAL A 186 -19.23 3.24 -6.01
C VAL A 186 -20.37 2.75 -5.13
N SER A 187 -20.41 1.48 -4.80
CA SER A 187 -21.43 0.91 -3.92
C SER A 187 -21.42 1.57 -2.52
N ALA A 188 -22.51 1.44 -1.79
CA ALA A 188 -22.57 1.94 -0.41
C ALA A 188 -21.50 1.27 0.47
N LEU A 189 -21.29 -0.04 0.29
CA LEU A 189 -20.28 -0.81 1.01
C LEU A 189 -18.87 -0.36 0.61
N GLY A 190 -18.61 -0.14 -0.68
CA GLY A 190 -17.33 0.36 -1.17
C GLY A 190 -16.98 1.72 -0.59
N ARG A 191 -17.93 2.66 -0.55
CA ARG A 191 -17.74 3.98 0.09
C ARG A 191 -17.48 3.85 1.59
N GLN A 192 -18.22 3.01 2.29
CA GLN A 192 -18.02 2.78 3.72
C GLN A 192 -16.62 2.23 4.01
N LEU A 193 -16.19 1.23 3.26
CA LEU A 193 -14.86 0.64 3.41
C LEU A 193 -13.76 1.63 3.06
N ALA A 194 -13.91 2.38 1.97
CA ALA A 194 -12.96 3.43 1.58
C ALA A 194 -12.79 4.47 2.70
N ASN A 195 -13.89 4.99 3.27
CA ASN A 195 -13.85 5.94 4.37
C ASN A 195 -13.16 5.35 5.62
N THR A 196 -13.41 4.08 5.92
CA THR A 196 -12.76 3.41 7.05
C THR A 196 -11.25 3.29 6.81
N ILE A 197 -10.82 2.90 5.60
CA ILE A 197 -9.40 2.83 5.25
C ILE A 197 -8.74 4.21 5.32
N ILE A 198 -9.40 5.24 4.78
CA ILE A 198 -8.92 6.63 4.82
C ILE A 198 -8.69 7.09 6.26
N ALA A 199 -9.63 6.80 7.15
CA ALA A 199 -9.50 7.13 8.57
C ALA A 199 -8.34 6.37 9.24
N ASP A 200 -8.22 5.07 8.99
CA ASP A 200 -7.16 4.23 9.58
C ASP A 200 -5.76 4.57 9.05
N GLU A 201 -5.65 5.02 7.81
CA GLU A 201 -4.38 5.45 7.20
C GLU A 201 -4.07 6.93 7.45
N TYR A 202 -4.95 7.66 8.18
CA TYR A 202 -4.84 9.11 8.39
C TYR A 202 -4.66 9.88 7.08
N ALA A 203 -5.33 9.41 6.03
CA ALA A 203 -5.30 10.02 4.71
C ALA A 203 -6.35 11.13 4.59
N ARG A 204 -6.17 12.00 3.59
CA ARG A 204 -7.19 12.98 3.18
C ARG A 204 -7.91 12.47 1.94
N ALA A 205 -9.24 12.46 1.97
CA ALA A 205 -10.03 12.33 0.76
C ALA A 205 -9.84 13.59 -0.11
N VAL A 206 -9.63 13.41 -1.42
CA VAL A 206 -9.36 14.48 -2.40
C VAL A 206 -10.33 14.34 -3.57
#